data_d8a56b8d6eeec26f119be587a74aeb00
#
_entry.id   d8a56b8d6eeec26f119be587a74aeb00
#
_cell.length_a   1.000
_cell.length_b   1.000
_cell.length_c   1.000
_cell.angle_alpha   90.00
_cell.angle_beta   90.00
_cell.angle_gamma   90.00
#
_symmetry.space_group_name_H-M   'P 1'
#
loop_
_entity.id
_entity.type
_entity.pdbx_description
1 polymer ?
#
loop_
_entity_poly.entity_id
_entity_poly.type
_entity_poly.pdbx_seq_one_letter_code
_entity_poly.pdbx_strand_id
1 'polypeptide(L)'
;MNISIVIPVLNEEESLPELCSWIERVVKENQLTYEVILVDDGSTDDSWPVIESLGKANPFIKGIKFQRNYGKSAALNEGFGAAQGEVVITMDADMQDSPDEIPELRRMILEEKYDVVSGWKKQRHDPLSKTFPSKFFNWTAARVTRIPLHDFNCGLKAYRSRVVKSIEVYGEMHRYIPVIAKWSGFKRIGEKVVQHRARKYGYTKFGGLSRGLKGLLDLASIMFVGKYAKRPMHFFGPLGVVSFLLGFVIFLYLGISKLINMEFPMTIHPSFYFALTCMIIGSQLFLTGFVAELISRNAPGRNSYLVEKRSGYGTGTEGHPAEPRN
;
A
#
# COMPACT_ATOMS: atom_id res chain seq x y z
N MET A 1 1.26 -15.00 -21.80
CA MET A 1 0.38 -15.17 -20.60
C MET A 1 -0.61 -14.02 -20.56
N ASN A 2 -1.92 -14.30 -20.49
CA ASN A 2 -2.93 -13.24 -20.50
C ASN A 2 -3.05 -12.58 -19.12
N ILE A 3 -3.09 -13.39 -18.06
CA ILE A 3 -3.29 -12.90 -16.70
C ILE A 3 -2.38 -13.57 -15.68
N SER A 4 -1.99 -12.80 -14.66
CA SER A 4 -1.39 -13.29 -13.42
C SER A 4 -2.32 -12.94 -12.27
N ILE A 5 -2.69 -13.91 -11.46
CA ILE A 5 -3.54 -13.72 -10.28
C ILE A 5 -2.65 -13.83 -9.06
N VAL A 6 -2.48 -12.74 -8.32
CA VAL A 6 -1.63 -12.65 -7.13
C VAL A 6 -2.50 -12.70 -5.88
N ILE A 7 -2.26 -13.69 -5.04
CA ILE A 7 -3.06 -13.97 -3.85
C ILE A 7 -2.14 -14.04 -2.63
N PRO A 8 -2.14 -13.03 -1.74
CA PRO A 8 -1.51 -13.12 -0.45
C PRO A 8 -2.23 -14.14 0.44
N VAL A 9 -1.47 -15.03 1.07
CA VAL A 9 -1.97 -16.12 1.90
C VAL A 9 -1.43 -15.96 3.31
N LEU A 10 -2.30 -16.11 4.32
CA LEU A 10 -1.92 -16.20 5.72
C LEU A 10 -2.95 -17.06 6.47
N ASN A 11 -2.60 -18.29 6.81
CA ASN A 11 -3.47 -19.25 7.49
C ASN A 11 -4.83 -19.40 6.78
N GLU A 12 -4.80 -19.95 5.57
CA GLU A 12 -5.95 -20.11 4.69
C GLU A 12 -6.00 -21.51 4.05
N GLU A 13 -5.50 -22.52 4.78
CA GLU A 13 -5.40 -23.92 4.29
C GLU A 13 -6.72 -24.48 3.76
N GLU A 14 -7.86 -24.12 4.40
CA GLU A 14 -9.18 -24.62 4.04
C GLU A 14 -9.74 -23.98 2.76
N SER A 15 -9.41 -22.72 2.50
CA SER A 15 -9.99 -21.95 1.39
C SER A 15 -9.24 -22.13 0.07
N LEU A 16 -7.93 -22.38 0.10
CA LEU A 16 -7.07 -22.42 -1.08
C LEU A 16 -7.49 -23.46 -2.13
N PRO A 17 -7.85 -24.72 -1.79
CA PRO A 17 -8.23 -25.70 -2.81
C PRO A 17 -9.49 -25.29 -3.58
N GLU A 18 -10.51 -24.81 -2.87
CA GLU A 18 -11.76 -24.37 -3.48
C GLU A 18 -11.55 -23.11 -4.33
N LEU A 19 -10.77 -22.13 -3.84
CA LEU A 19 -10.46 -20.90 -4.56
C LEU A 19 -9.69 -21.18 -5.85
N CYS A 20 -8.66 -22.00 -5.80
CA CYS A 20 -7.87 -22.36 -6.99
C CYS A 20 -8.70 -23.12 -8.03
N SER A 21 -9.56 -24.04 -7.60
CA SER A 21 -10.50 -24.76 -8.47
C SER A 21 -11.50 -23.81 -9.12
N TRP A 22 -12.01 -22.82 -8.39
CA TRP A 22 -12.92 -21.82 -8.94
C TRP A 22 -12.23 -20.92 -9.96
N ILE A 23 -11.03 -20.44 -9.66
CA ILE A 23 -10.23 -19.65 -10.60
C ILE A 23 -9.99 -20.46 -11.87
N GLU A 24 -9.55 -21.73 -11.73
CA GLU A 24 -9.27 -22.60 -12.88
C GLU A 24 -10.49 -22.79 -13.78
N ARG A 25 -11.68 -22.99 -13.20
CA ARG A 25 -12.93 -23.08 -13.94
C ARG A 25 -13.17 -21.80 -14.74
N VAL A 26 -13.13 -20.62 -14.10
CA VAL A 26 -13.42 -19.34 -14.74
C VAL A 26 -12.45 -19.04 -15.89
N VAL A 27 -11.15 -19.27 -15.69
CA VAL A 27 -10.16 -19.00 -16.75
C VAL A 27 -10.26 -19.97 -17.92
N LYS A 28 -10.60 -21.25 -17.67
CA LYS A 28 -10.84 -22.25 -18.73
C LYS A 28 -12.10 -21.93 -19.54
N GLU A 29 -13.20 -21.60 -18.89
CA GLU A 29 -14.45 -21.20 -19.54
C GLU A 29 -14.28 -19.99 -20.47
N ASN A 30 -13.35 -19.08 -20.11
CA ASN A 30 -13.05 -17.88 -20.88
C ASN A 30 -11.80 -18.02 -21.78
N GLN A 31 -11.23 -19.22 -21.93
CA GLN A 31 -10.07 -19.53 -22.79
C GLN A 31 -8.85 -18.63 -22.51
N LEU A 32 -8.61 -18.29 -21.24
CA LEU A 32 -7.52 -17.44 -20.83
C LEU A 32 -6.27 -18.25 -20.46
N THR A 33 -5.09 -17.82 -20.91
CA THR A 33 -3.82 -18.31 -20.40
C THR A 33 -3.49 -17.58 -19.09
N TYR A 34 -3.16 -18.31 -18.04
CA TYR A 34 -3.08 -17.76 -16.70
C TYR A 34 -1.94 -18.34 -15.87
N GLU A 35 -1.62 -17.67 -14.81
CA GLU A 35 -0.89 -18.19 -13.67
C GLU A 35 -1.54 -17.68 -12.38
N VAL A 36 -1.48 -18.48 -11.33
CA VAL A 36 -1.84 -18.11 -9.96
C VAL A 36 -0.58 -18.09 -9.13
N ILE A 37 -0.30 -16.96 -8.48
CA ILE A 37 0.87 -16.78 -7.62
C ILE A 37 0.37 -16.63 -6.20
N LEU A 38 0.52 -17.71 -5.43
CA LEU A 38 0.16 -17.77 -4.01
C LEU A 38 1.39 -17.35 -3.19
N VAL A 39 1.28 -16.25 -2.45
CA VAL A 39 2.37 -15.75 -1.62
C VAL A 39 2.04 -15.97 -0.15
N ASP A 40 2.64 -16.99 0.43
CA ASP A 40 2.48 -17.35 1.84
C ASP A 40 3.29 -16.39 2.73
N ASP A 41 2.57 -15.56 3.47
CA ASP A 41 3.11 -14.54 4.36
C ASP A 41 3.42 -15.11 5.76
N GLY A 42 4.10 -16.27 5.79
CA GLY A 42 4.54 -16.91 7.02
C GLY A 42 3.39 -17.57 7.79
N SER A 43 2.56 -18.36 7.12
CA SER A 43 1.50 -19.15 7.73
C SER A 43 2.04 -20.15 8.75
N THR A 44 1.24 -20.40 9.77
CA THR A 44 1.52 -21.35 10.87
C THR A 44 0.67 -22.62 10.81
N ASP A 45 -0.28 -22.66 9.87
CA ASP A 45 -1.12 -23.82 9.53
C ASP A 45 -0.54 -24.58 8.33
N ASP A 46 -1.32 -25.48 7.73
CA ASP A 46 -0.93 -26.28 6.58
C ASP A 46 -1.11 -25.58 5.24
N SER A 47 -1.22 -24.23 5.21
CA SER A 47 -1.33 -23.45 3.95
C SER A 47 -0.19 -23.73 2.98
N TRP A 48 1.07 -23.82 3.45
CA TRP A 48 2.20 -24.08 2.56
C TRP A 48 2.19 -25.50 1.96
N PRO A 49 2.01 -26.59 2.71
CA PRO A 49 1.80 -27.93 2.14
C PRO A 49 0.67 -27.99 1.11
N VAL A 50 -0.43 -27.27 1.33
CA VAL A 50 -1.55 -27.19 0.38
C VAL A 50 -1.08 -26.49 -0.91
N ILE A 51 -0.34 -25.37 -0.83
CA ILE A 51 0.21 -24.66 -1.98
C ILE A 51 1.14 -25.57 -2.79
N GLU A 52 2.03 -26.29 -2.13
CA GLU A 52 2.93 -27.25 -2.82
C GLU A 52 2.15 -28.37 -3.54
N SER A 53 1.10 -28.88 -2.90
CA SER A 53 0.23 -29.90 -3.50
C SER A 53 -0.51 -29.36 -4.74
N LEU A 54 -1.08 -28.16 -4.65
CA LEU A 54 -1.75 -27.50 -5.78
C LEU A 54 -0.81 -27.23 -6.93
N GLY A 55 0.42 -26.79 -6.65
CA GLY A 55 1.44 -26.55 -7.68
C GLY A 55 1.93 -27.83 -8.37
N LYS A 56 1.95 -28.97 -7.66
CA LYS A 56 2.24 -30.29 -8.27
C LYS A 56 1.11 -30.76 -9.19
N ALA A 57 -0.14 -30.48 -8.83
CA ALA A 57 -1.31 -30.88 -9.60
C ALA A 57 -1.53 -29.97 -10.82
N ASN A 58 -1.18 -28.68 -10.72
CA ASN A 58 -1.40 -27.68 -11.77
C ASN A 58 -0.15 -26.78 -11.91
N PRO A 59 0.62 -26.90 -13.02
CA PRO A 59 1.86 -26.13 -13.22
C PRO A 59 1.65 -24.62 -13.39
N PHE A 60 0.40 -24.16 -13.52
CA PHE A 60 0.07 -22.74 -13.57
C PHE A 60 -0.11 -22.14 -12.17
N ILE A 61 -0.11 -22.96 -11.11
CA ILE A 61 -0.13 -22.51 -9.72
C ILE A 61 1.30 -22.50 -9.19
N LYS A 62 1.74 -21.32 -8.74
CA LYS A 62 3.08 -21.08 -8.22
C LYS A 62 2.99 -20.61 -6.78
N GLY A 63 3.91 -21.05 -5.93
CA GLY A 63 4.01 -20.65 -4.53
C GLY A 63 5.28 -19.86 -4.24
N ILE A 64 5.18 -18.87 -3.38
CA ILE A 64 6.29 -18.17 -2.76
C ILE A 64 6.04 -18.16 -1.27
N LYS A 65 7.01 -18.62 -0.45
CA LYS A 65 6.88 -18.65 1.01
C LYS A 65 7.86 -17.67 1.65
N PHE A 66 7.36 -16.84 2.52
CA PHE A 66 8.18 -15.98 3.36
C PHE A 66 8.67 -16.72 4.61
N GLN A 67 9.83 -16.32 5.12
CA GLN A 67 10.41 -16.85 6.33
C GLN A 67 9.58 -16.50 7.57
N ARG A 68 8.87 -15.39 7.56
CA ARG A 68 7.95 -14.91 8.61
C ARG A 68 6.92 -13.98 8.02
N ASN A 69 5.95 -13.58 8.80
CA ASN A 69 4.97 -12.56 8.38
C ASN A 69 5.66 -11.19 8.19
N TYR A 70 5.57 -10.66 6.97
CA TYR A 70 6.00 -9.33 6.56
C TYR A 70 4.82 -8.40 6.22
N GLY A 71 3.60 -8.94 6.15
CA GLY A 71 2.37 -8.23 5.84
C GLY A 71 1.96 -8.29 4.37
N LYS A 72 0.67 -8.04 4.15
CA LYS A 72 0.00 -8.15 2.84
C LYS A 72 0.68 -7.35 1.74
N SER A 73 1.22 -6.17 2.05
CA SER A 73 1.91 -5.32 1.07
C SER A 73 3.18 -5.97 0.55
N ALA A 74 3.95 -6.61 1.43
CA ALA A 74 5.16 -7.34 1.05
C ALA A 74 4.82 -8.53 0.14
N ALA A 75 3.79 -9.30 0.50
CA ALA A 75 3.32 -10.42 -0.31
C ALA A 75 2.86 -9.97 -1.71
N LEU A 76 2.12 -8.87 -1.79
CA LEU A 76 1.73 -8.31 -3.08
C LEU A 76 2.93 -7.83 -3.90
N ASN A 77 3.90 -7.15 -3.27
CA ASN A 77 5.09 -6.66 -3.95
C ASN A 77 5.91 -7.80 -4.56
N GLU A 78 6.13 -8.89 -3.82
CA GLU A 78 6.83 -10.06 -4.32
C GLU A 78 6.04 -10.76 -5.43
N GLY A 79 4.72 -10.90 -5.27
CA GLY A 79 3.84 -11.44 -6.29
C GLY A 79 3.83 -10.58 -7.58
N PHE A 80 3.85 -9.27 -7.46
CA PHE A 80 3.98 -8.34 -8.59
C PHE A 80 5.33 -8.49 -9.30
N GLY A 81 6.40 -8.69 -8.55
CA GLY A 81 7.72 -9.00 -9.10
C GLY A 81 7.71 -10.27 -9.95
N ALA A 82 7.03 -11.31 -9.48
CA ALA A 82 6.97 -12.62 -10.12
C ALA A 82 5.98 -12.70 -11.29
N ALA A 83 4.96 -11.83 -11.34
CA ALA A 83 3.89 -11.87 -12.34
C ALA A 83 4.40 -11.68 -13.78
N GLN A 84 3.92 -12.50 -14.73
CA GLN A 84 4.30 -12.49 -16.15
C GLN A 84 3.15 -12.12 -17.08
N GLY A 85 1.91 -12.07 -16.56
CA GLY A 85 0.73 -11.76 -17.34
C GLY A 85 0.67 -10.30 -17.79
N GLU A 86 -0.02 -10.06 -18.92
CA GLU A 86 -0.29 -8.71 -19.43
C GLU A 86 -1.19 -7.91 -18.46
N VAL A 87 -2.13 -8.60 -17.83
CA VAL A 87 -2.98 -8.09 -16.77
C VAL A 87 -2.67 -8.83 -15.47
N VAL A 88 -2.45 -8.07 -14.40
CA VAL A 88 -2.24 -8.62 -13.06
C VAL A 88 -3.48 -8.35 -12.23
N ILE A 89 -4.02 -9.38 -11.59
CA ILE A 89 -5.20 -9.28 -10.74
C ILE A 89 -4.82 -9.68 -9.32
N THR A 90 -5.15 -8.85 -8.34
CA THR A 90 -5.03 -9.20 -6.92
C THR A 90 -6.36 -9.69 -6.39
N MET A 91 -6.33 -10.63 -5.47
CA MET A 91 -7.51 -11.23 -4.84
C MET A 91 -7.17 -11.70 -3.43
N ASP A 92 -8.13 -11.65 -2.51
CA ASP A 92 -7.95 -12.20 -1.17
C ASP A 92 -8.23 -13.70 -1.14
N ALA A 93 -7.51 -14.45 -0.29
CA ALA A 93 -7.63 -15.91 -0.22
C ALA A 93 -8.91 -16.40 0.51
N ASP A 94 -9.66 -15.51 1.17
CA ASP A 94 -10.76 -15.82 2.09
C ASP A 94 -12.12 -16.10 1.44
N MET A 95 -12.15 -16.31 0.11
CA MET A 95 -13.37 -16.63 -0.68
C MET A 95 -14.43 -15.52 -0.69
N GLN A 96 -14.14 -14.32 -0.19
CA GLN A 96 -15.10 -13.21 -0.20
C GLN A 96 -15.17 -12.51 -1.55
N ASP A 97 -14.08 -12.50 -2.31
CA ASP A 97 -14.01 -11.97 -3.68
C ASP A 97 -14.38 -13.06 -4.71
N SER A 98 -15.15 -12.71 -5.72
CA SER A 98 -15.58 -13.67 -6.75
C SER A 98 -14.60 -13.74 -7.92
N PRO A 99 -14.00 -14.91 -8.23
CA PRO A 99 -13.23 -15.11 -9.44
C PRO A 99 -14.01 -14.87 -10.74
N ASP A 100 -15.33 -14.95 -10.72
CA ASP A 100 -16.18 -14.70 -11.90
C ASP A 100 -16.05 -13.26 -12.43
N GLU A 101 -15.48 -12.34 -11.64
CA GLU A 101 -15.19 -10.96 -12.04
C GLU A 101 -13.93 -10.81 -12.90
N ILE A 102 -13.06 -11.84 -12.96
CA ILE A 102 -11.77 -11.83 -13.66
C ILE A 102 -11.89 -11.45 -15.14
N PRO A 103 -12.79 -12.05 -15.94
CA PRO A 103 -12.89 -11.74 -17.37
C PRO A 103 -13.23 -10.29 -17.64
N GLU A 104 -14.16 -9.73 -16.88
CA GLU A 104 -14.61 -8.35 -17.06
C GLU A 104 -13.54 -7.35 -16.59
N LEU A 105 -12.88 -7.61 -15.46
CA LEU A 105 -11.76 -6.78 -15.00
C LEU A 105 -10.63 -6.74 -16.05
N ARG A 106 -10.33 -7.89 -16.67
CA ARG A 106 -9.36 -7.97 -17.78
C ARG A 106 -9.83 -7.15 -18.97
N ARG A 107 -11.10 -7.27 -19.38
CA ARG A 107 -11.68 -6.51 -20.47
C ARG A 107 -11.52 -5.00 -20.26
N MET A 108 -11.85 -4.51 -19.07
CA MET A 108 -11.70 -3.09 -18.71
C MET A 108 -10.25 -2.61 -18.84
N ILE A 109 -9.27 -3.42 -18.43
CA ILE A 109 -7.86 -3.08 -18.59
C ILE A 109 -7.43 -3.01 -20.06
N LEU A 110 -7.81 -3.99 -20.88
CA LEU A 110 -7.31 -4.12 -22.24
C LEU A 110 -8.10 -3.29 -23.25
N GLU A 111 -9.44 -3.36 -23.21
CA GLU A 111 -10.31 -2.72 -24.19
C GLU A 111 -10.64 -1.27 -23.80
N GLU A 112 -11.05 -1.03 -22.56
CA GLU A 112 -11.31 0.32 -22.05
C GLU A 112 -10.02 1.07 -21.67
N LYS A 113 -8.86 0.39 -21.73
CA LYS A 113 -7.52 0.95 -21.54
C LYS A 113 -7.30 1.57 -20.15
N TYR A 114 -7.94 1.07 -19.10
CA TYR A 114 -7.60 1.45 -17.74
C TYR A 114 -6.20 1.00 -17.36
N ASP A 115 -5.53 1.76 -16.53
CA ASP A 115 -4.25 1.39 -15.93
C ASP A 115 -4.49 0.54 -14.67
N VAL A 116 -5.51 0.89 -13.89
CA VAL A 116 -5.96 0.20 -12.68
C VAL A 116 -7.48 0.17 -12.63
N VAL A 117 -8.06 -0.95 -12.24
CA VAL A 117 -9.49 -1.08 -11.93
C VAL A 117 -9.62 -1.65 -10.52
N SER A 118 -10.30 -0.93 -9.63
CA SER A 118 -10.58 -1.38 -8.26
C SER A 118 -11.98 -1.98 -8.18
N GLY A 119 -12.14 -3.08 -7.47
CA GLY A 119 -13.47 -3.55 -7.11
C GLY A 119 -14.15 -2.59 -6.12
N TRP A 120 -15.48 -2.47 -6.23
CA TRP A 120 -16.32 -1.77 -5.27
C TRP A 120 -17.37 -2.72 -4.68
N LYS A 121 -17.20 -3.04 -3.40
CA LYS A 121 -18.14 -3.86 -2.63
C LYS A 121 -19.34 -3.00 -2.22
N LYS A 122 -20.28 -2.76 -3.17
CA LYS A 122 -21.45 -1.89 -2.96
C LYS A 122 -22.39 -2.44 -1.88
N GLN A 123 -22.63 -3.75 -1.90
CA GLN A 123 -23.38 -4.46 -0.85
C GLN A 123 -22.38 -5.16 0.06
N ARG A 124 -22.25 -4.68 1.30
CA ARG A 124 -21.38 -5.28 2.31
C ARG A 124 -22.25 -6.00 3.34
N HIS A 125 -21.88 -7.24 3.62
CA HIS A 125 -22.47 -8.04 4.72
C HIS A 125 -21.76 -7.81 6.06
N ASP A 126 -20.96 -6.74 6.17
CA ASP A 126 -20.21 -6.39 7.38
C ASP A 126 -21.08 -5.63 8.40
N PRO A 127 -20.82 -5.79 9.74
CA PRO A 127 -21.51 -5.03 10.78
C PRO A 127 -21.35 -3.52 10.63
N LEU A 128 -22.35 -2.74 11.05
CA LEU A 128 -22.37 -1.27 10.98
C LEU A 128 -21.16 -0.62 11.66
N SER A 129 -20.66 -1.19 12.75
CA SER A 129 -19.46 -0.74 13.46
C SER A 129 -18.18 -0.73 12.61
N LYS A 130 -18.11 -1.57 11.56
CA LYS A 130 -17.00 -1.61 10.61
C LYS A 130 -17.25 -0.74 9.37
N THR A 131 -18.52 -0.54 9.02
CA THR A 131 -18.91 0.13 7.77
C THR A 131 -18.74 1.66 7.87
N PHE A 132 -19.08 2.27 9.01
CA PHE A 132 -19.01 3.73 9.18
C PHE A 132 -17.56 4.27 9.15
N PRO A 133 -16.58 3.72 9.92
CA PRO A 133 -15.19 4.16 9.83
C PRO A 133 -14.59 3.96 8.44
N SER A 134 -14.98 2.88 7.74
CA SER A 134 -14.51 2.61 6.39
C SER A 134 -15.06 3.61 5.38
N LYS A 135 -16.32 4.03 5.48
CA LYS A 135 -16.91 5.05 4.59
C LYS A 135 -16.24 6.41 4.79
N PHE A 136 -16.03 6.82 6.04
CA PHE A 136 -15.33 8.08 6.36
C PHE A 136 -13.90 8.07 5.81
N PHE A 137 -13.19 6.96 6.01
CA PHE A 137 -11.85 6.76 5.46
C PHE A 137 -11.83 6.87 3.92
N ASN A 138 -12.71 6.14 3.24
CA ASN A 138 -12.78 6.14 1.78
C ASN A 138 -13.14 7.53 1.23
N TRP A 139 -14.06 8.23 1.86
CA TRP A 139 -14.41 9.61 1.49
C TRP A 139 -13.22 10.55 1.62
N THR A 140 -12.51 10.48 2.76
CA THR A 140 -11.30 11.29 3.00
C THR A 140 -10.21 10.97 1.97
N ALA A 141 -9.96 9.67 1.74
CA ALA A 141 -8.97 9.22 0.77
C ALA A 141 -9.30 9.70 -0.65
N ALA A 142 -10.56 9.55 -1.10
CA ALA A 142 -11.00 10.03 -2.42
C ALA A 142 -10.82 11.54 -2.59
N ARG A 143 -11.21 12.31 -1.56
CA ARG A 143 -11.12 13.78 -1.58
C ARG A 143 -9.67 14.26 -1.66
N VAL A 144 -8.82 13.67 -0.86
CA VAL A 144 -7.42 14.06 -0.71
C VAL A 144 -6.58 13.63 -1.92
N THR A 145 -6.77 12.39 -2.38
CA THR A 145 -6.02 11.83 -3.52
C THR A 145 -6.60 12.26 -4.87
N ARG A 146 -7.82 12.82 -4.87
CA ARG A 146 -8.59 13.17 -6.08
C ARG A 146 -8.76 11.96 -7.00
N ILE A 147 -8.97 10.77 -6.43
CA ILE A 147 -9.30 9.55 -7.15
C ILE A 147 -10.74 9.19 -6.79
N PRO A 148 -11.67 9.13 -7.75
CA PRO A 148 -13.08 8.90 -7.48
C PRO A 148 -13.38 7.41 -7.25
N LEU A 149 -12.76 6.80 -6.22
CA LEU A 149 -13.03 5.44 -5.79
C LEU A 149 -13.91 5.43 -4.54
N HIS A 150 -14.93 4.57 -4.54
CA HIS A 150 -15.79 4.34 -3.38
C HIS A 150 -15.16 3.35 -2.39
N ASP A 151 -14.27 2.47 -2.86
CA ASP A 151 -13.64 1.44 -2.03
C ASP A 151 -12.14 1.27 -2.31
N PHE A 152 -11.30 1.89 -1.49
CA PHE A 152 -9.84 1.69 -1.53
C PHE A 152 -9.41 0.36 -0.92
N ASN A 153 -10.25 -0.23 -0.04
CA ASN A 153 -9.90 -1.43 0.73
C ASN A 153 -10.24 -2.75 0.03
N CYS A 154 -10.91 -2.72 -1.12
CA CYS A 154 -11.22 -3.94 -1.87
C CYS A 154 -9.94 -4.68 -2.25
N GLY A 155 -9.85 -5.99 -1.96
CA GLY A 155 -8.71 -6.84 -2.33
C GLY A 155 -8.66 -7.11 -3.84
N LEU A 156 -9.86 -7.24 -4.45
CA LEU A 156 -9.99 -7.51 -5.87
C LEU A 156 -9.70 -6.27 -6.70
N LYS A 157 -8.57 -6.26 -7.38
CA LYS A 157 -8.13 -5.18 -8.27
C LYS A 157 -7.42 -5.75 -9.49
N ALA A 158 -7.55 -5.07 -10.62
CA ALA A 158 -6.82 -5.41 -11.83
C ALA A 158 -5.89 -4.27 -12.24
N TYR A 159 -4.75 -4.63 -12.81
CA TYR A 159 -3.69 -3.70 -13.20
C TYR A 159 -3.10 -4.10 -14.56
N ARG A 160 -2.68 -3.13 -15.36
CA ARG A 160 -1.71 -3.41 -16.42
C ARG A 160 -0.38 -3.84 -15.82
N SER A 161 0.27 -4.81 -16.42
CA SER A 161 1.57 -5.33 -15.96
C SER A 161 2.59 -4.20 -15.71
N ARG A 162 2.68 -3.24 -16.62
CA ARG A 162 3.58 -2.08 -16.48
C ARG A 162 3.35 -1.27 -15.19
N VAL A 163 2.11 -1.22 -14.67
CA VAL A 163 1.81 -0.50 -13.43
C VAL A 163 2.49 -1.18 -12.26
N VAL A 164 2.21 -2.47 -12.06
CA VAL A 164 2.75 -3.23 -10.93
C VAL A 164 4.27 -3.39 -10.98
N LYS A 165 4.86 -3.37 -12.19
CA LYS A 165 6.31 -3.40 -12.38
C LYS A 165 7.00 -2.05 -12.11
N SER A 166 6.23 -0.95 -12.07
CA SER A 166 6.74 0.42 -11.88
C SER A 166 6.52 0.98 -10.49
N ILE A 167 5.80 0.25 -9.63
CA ILE A 167 5.48 0.71 -8.27
C ILE A 167 6.10 -0.23 -7.24
N GLU A 168 6.35 0.34 -6.07
CA GLU A 168 6.74 -0.40 -4.88
C GLU A 168 5.59 -0.38 -3.87
N VAL A 169 5.31 -1.54 -3.25
CA VAL A 169 4.26 -1.67 -2.24
C VAL A 169 4.86 -2.20 -0.95
N TYR A 170 4.86 -1.38 0.10
CA TYR A 170 5.42 -1.73 1.42
C TYR A 170 4.53 -1.24 2.56
N GLY A 171 4.78 -1.69 3.80
CA GLY A 171 3.99 -1.32 4.97
C GLY A 171 2.50 -1.59 4.77
N GLU A 172 1.64 -0.61 5.01
CA GLU A 172 0.20 -0.71 4.82
C GLU A 172 -0.28 -0.15 3.45
N MET A 173 0.63 -0.02 2.47
CA MET A 173 0.33 0.64 1.19
C MET A 173 -0.55 -0.18 0.24
N HIS A 174 -0.85 -1.44 0.52
CA HIS A 174 -1.71 -2.28 -0.32
C HIS A 174 -3.09 -1.66 -0.61
N ARG A 175 -3.62 -0.82 0.29
CA ARG A 175 -4.89 -0.10 0.11
C ARG A 175 -4.77 1.06 -0.88
N TYR A 176 -3.58 1.61 -0.99
CA TYR A 176 -3.29 2.83 -1.72
C TYR A 176 -2.58 2.59 -3.05
N ILE A 177 -2.52 1.34 -3.52
CA ILE A 177 -1.93 1.02 -4.83
C ILE A 177 -2.48 1.93 -5.95
N PRO A 178 -3.81 2.23 -6.03
CA PRO A 178 -4.32 3.17 -7.02
C PRO A 178 -3.72 4.59 -6.88
N VAL A 179 -3.42 5.02 -5.65
CA VAL A 179 -2.81 6.33 -5.37
C VAL A 179 -1.35 6.34 -5.83
N ILE A 180 -0.60 5.30 -5.48
CA ILE A 180 0.80 5.12 -5.87
C ILE A 180 0.90 5.07 -7.40
N ALA A 181 0.03 4.31 -8.05
CA ALA A 181 -0.06 4.23 -9.50
C ALA A 181 -0.28 5.61 -10.13
N LYS A 182 -1.24 6.40 -9.59
CA LYS A 182 -1.48 7.77 -10.06
C LYS A 182 -0.26 8.66 -9.95
N TRP A 183 0.47 8.61 -8.84
CA TRP A 183 1.70 9.38 -8.65
C TRP A 183 2.84 8.93 -9.56
N SER A 184 2.87 7.65 -9.93
CA SER A 184 3.79 7.10 -10.93
C SER A 184 3.38 7.43 -12.37
N GLY A 185 2.31 8.23 -12.58
CA GLY A 185 1.88 8.71 -13.90
C GLY A 185 0.73 7.92 -14.53
N PHE A 186 0.24 6.86 -13.92
CA PHE A 186 -0.88 6.06 -14.41
C PHE A 186 -2.22 6.69 -13.98
N LYS A 187 -2.86 7.43 -14.90
CA LYS A 187 -3.99 8.30 -14.58
C LYS A 187 -5.35 7.65 -14.82
N ARG A 188 -5.42 6.57 -15.60
CA ARG A 188 -6.68 5.92 -15.98
C ARG A 188 -7.07 4.88 -14.92
N ILE A 189 -7.68 5.36 -13.83
CA ILE A 189 -8.12 4.54 -12.70
C ILE A 189 -9.63 4.44 -12.74
N GLY A 190 -10.15 3.22 -12.83
CA GLY A 190 -11.56 2.90 -12.85
C GLY A 190 -12.01 2.10 -11.63
N GLU A 191 -13.30 1.93 -11.51
CA GLU A 191 -13.93 1.13 -10.45
C GLU A 191 -15.03 0.26 -11.06
N LYS A 192 -15.18 -0.95 -10.55
CA LYS A 192 -16.23 -1.90 -10.93
C LYS A 192 -16.98 -2.39 -9.70
N VAL A 193 -18.30 -2.34 -9.73
CA VAL A 193 -19.10 -3.01 -8.68
C VAL A 193 -18.87 -4.52 -8.78
N VAL A 194 -18.42 -5.12 -7.70
CA VAL A 194 -18.11 -6.55 -7.61
C VAL A 194 -18.97 -7.23 -6.58
N GLN A 195 -19.23 -8.53 -6.79
CA GLN A 195 -19.94 -9.36 -5.82
C GLN A 195 -19.05 -9.58 -4.59
N HIS A 196 -19.63 -9.42 -3.42
CA HIS A 196 -18.99 -9.72 -2.15
C HIS A 196 -19.79 -10.80 -1.43
N ARG A 197 -19.10 -11.89 -1.07
CA ARG A 197 -19.71 -13.03 -0.39
C ARG A 197 -19.37 -12.99 1.10
N ALA A 198 -20.22 -13.61 1.89
CA ALA A 198 -19.89 -13.87 3.29
C ALA A 198 -18.68 -14.81 3.37
N ARG A 199 -17.79 -14.59 4.34
CA ARG A 199 -16.64 -15.47 4.59
C ARG A 199 -17.15 -16.88 4.89
N LYS A 200 -16.59 -17.87 4.19
CA LYS A 200 -16.95 -19.30 4.35
C LYS A 200 -16.06 -20.01 5.37
N TYR A 201 -14.77 -19.68 5.39
CA TYR A 201 -13.75 -20.32 6.21
C TYR A 201 -13.03 -19.32 7.13
N GLY A 202 -12.49 -19.81 8.24
CA GLY A 202 -11.67 -19.04 9.17
C GLY A 202 -12.41 -17.94 9.94
N TYR A 203 -11.64 -17.14 10.69
CA TYR A 203 -12.16 -16.04 11.51
C TYR A 203 -11.52 -14.70 11.10
N THR A 204 -12.17 -13.60 11.49
CA THR A 204 -11.66 -12.26 11.17
C THR A 204 -10.40 -11.97 12.00
N LYS A 205 -9.22 -11.97 11.36
CA LYS A 205 -7.91 -11.78 12.00
C LYS A 205 -7.66 -10.34 12.46
N PHE A 206 -8.51 -9.40 12.05
CA PHE A 206 -8.33 -7.96 12.30
C PHE A 206 -9.61 -7.34 12.85
N GLY A 207 -9.58 -6.84 14.08
CA GLY A 207 -10.71 -6.16 14.73
C GLY A 207 -10.25 -5.00 15.62
N GLY A 208 -11.13 -3.98 15.80
CA GLY A 208 -11.01 -2.95 16.83
C GLY A 208 -11.02 -1.50 16.34
N LEU A 209 -11.31 -0.59 17.29
CA LEU A 209 -11.43 0.87 17.12
C LEU A 209 -10.12 1.53 16.64
N SER A 210 -8.97 0.89 16.92
CA SER A 210 -7.64 1.31 16.48
C SER A 210 -7.47 1.37 14.94
N ARG A 211 -8.34 0.71 14.18
CA ARG A 211 -8.29 0.63 12.72
C ARG A 211 -8.55 1.98 12.03
N GLY A 212 -9.48 2.78 12.57
CA GLY A 212 -9.81 4.09 12.00
C GLY A 212 -8.65 5.07 12.16
N LEU A 213 -8.07 5.13 13.36
CA LEU A 213 -6.95 6.04 13.65
C LEU A 213 -5.69 5.61 12.89
N LYS A 214 -5.38 4.31 12.85
CA LYS A 214 -4.26 3.77 12.04
C LYS A 214 -4.45 4.10 10.56
N GLY A 215 -5.65 3.92 10.00
CA GLY A 215 -5.93 4.26 8.61
C GLY A 215 -5.72 5.76 8.29
N LEU A 216 -6.06 6.67 9.19
CA LEU A 216 -5.81 8.10 9.01
C LEU A 216 -4.31 8.43 9.07
N LEU A 217 -3.57 7.81 10.00
CA LEU A 217 -2.11 7.94 10.07
C LEU A 217 -1.43 7.36 8.83
N ASP A 218 -1.91 6.22 8.33
CA ASP A 218 -1.43 5.62 7.09
C ASP A 218 -1.70 6.55 5.90
N LEU A 219 -2.89 7.17 5.83
CA LEU A 219 -3.22 8.13 4.78
C LEU A 219 -2.29 9.36 4.85
N ALA A 220 -2.06 9.90 6.03
CA ALA A 220 -1.14 11.02 6.23
C ALA A 220 0.29 10.63 5.83
N SER A 221 0.75 9.45 6.24
CA SER A 221 2.07 8.93 5.90
C SER A 221 2.24 8.74 4.39
N ILE A 222 1.24 8.14 3.73
CA ILE A 222 1.28 7.93 2.28
C ILE A 222 1.25 9.25 1.53
N MET A 223 0.43 10.21 1.95
CA MET A 223 0.43 11.55 1.34
C MET A 223 1.78 12.23 1.48
N PHE A 224 2.37 12.15 2.67
CA PHE A 224 3.70 12.71 2.92
C PHE A 224 4.75 12.03 2.04
N VAL A 225 4.80 10.69 2.09
CA VAL A 225 5.74 9.90 1.30
C VAL A 225 5.52 10.11 -0.20
N GLY A 226 4.28 10.02 -0.69
CA GLY A 226 4.00 10.15 -2.13
C GLY A 226 4.31 11.54 -2.71
N LYS A 227 4.12 12.59 -1.92
CA LYS A 227 4.37 13.96 -2.37
C LYS A 227 5.79 14.43 -2.05
N TYR A 228 6.32 14.03 -0.90
CA TYR A 228 7.55 14.58 -0.33
C TYR A 228 8.68 13.58 -0.15
N ALA A 229 8.48 12.25 -0.34
CA ALA A 229 9.53 11.25 -0.13
C ALA A 229 10.80 11.50 -0.96
N LYS A 230 10.62 11.99 -2.19
CA LYS A 230 11.75 12.33 -3.07
C LYS A 230 12.33 13.72 -2.81
N ARG A 231 11.61 14.59 -2.05
CA ARG A 231 11.99 15.98 -1.76
C ARG A 231 11.45 16.43 -0.40
N PRO A 232 11.83 15.78 0.72
CA PRO A 232 11.33 16.13 2.06
C PRO A 232 11.63 17.57 2.45
N MET A 233 12.74 18.12 1.93
CA MET A 233 13.12 19.52 2.14
C MET A 233 12.06 20.52 1.68
N HIS A 234 11.25 20.18 0.66
CA HIS A 234 10.17 21.05 0.17
C HIS A 234 8.98 21.16 1.13
N PHE A 235 8.86 20.26 2.10
CA PHE A 235 7.87 20.33 3.18
C PHE A 235 8.45 20.98 4.43
N PHE A 236 9.54 20.43 4.94
CA PHE A 236 10.13 20.86 6.19
C PHE A 236 10.87 22.21 6.08
N GLY A 237 11.49 22.48 4.92
CA GLY A 237 12.26 23.69 4.69
C GLY A 237 11.42 24.97 4.83
N PRO A 238 10.36 25.16 4.04
CA PRO A 238 9.50 26.35 4.15
C PRO A 238 8.87 26.50 5.54
N LEU A 239 8.40 25.40 6.14
CA LEU A 239 7.81 25.43 7.48
C LEU A 239 8.83 25.83 8.54
N GLY A 240 10.06 25.31 8.43
CA GLY A 240 11.18 25.68 9.30
C GLY A 240 11.56 27.14 9.17
N VAL A 241 11.70 27.63 7.93
CA VAL A 241 12.05 29.05 7.65
C VAL A 241 10.96 29.99 8.17
N VAL A 242 9.69 29.71 7.92
CA VAL A 242 8.57 30.54 8.41
C VAL A 242 8.53 30.58 9.93
N SER A 243 8.66 29.42 10.60
CA SER A 243 8.70 29.36 12.07
C SER A 243 9.89 30.14 12.64
N PHE A 244 11.09 29.96 12.05
CA PHE A 244 12.29 30.66 12.47
C PHE A 244 12.13 32.18 12.33
N LEU A 245 11.69 32.66 11.14
CA LEU A 245 11.51 34.07 10.88
C LEU A 245 10.45 34.71 11.79
N LEU A 246 9.35 33.99 12.07
CA LEU A 246 8.33 34.45 13.03
C LEU A 246 8.95 34.67 14.41
N GLY A 247 9.67 33.68 14.92
CA GLY A 247 10.37 33.79 16.20
C GLY A 247 11.42 34.91 16.20
N PHE A 248 12.19 35.02 15.12
CA PHE A 248 13.22 36.05 14.98
C PHE A 248 12.65 37.46 14.97
N VAL A 249 11.55 37.72 14.26
CA VAL A 249 10.88 39.04 14.23
C VAL A 249 10.37 39.42 15.62
N ILE A 250 9.74 38.48 16.33
CA ILE A 250 9.27 38.74 17.73
C ILE A 250 10.48 38.99 18.63
N PHE A 251 11.53 38.22 18.53
CA PHE A 251 12.75 38.37 19.31
C PHE A 251 13.41 39.74 19.05
N LEU A 252 13.51 40.13 17.79
CA LEU A 252 14.07 41.42 17.40
C LEU A 252 13.23 42.60 17.93
N TYR A 253 11.90 42.50 17.83
CA TYR A 253 10.99 43.50 18.39
C TYR A 253 11.19 43.69 19.90
N LEU A 254 11.26 42.58 20.65
CA LEU A 254 11.50 42.62 22.13
C LEU A 254 12.88 43.17 22.46
N GLY A 255 13.90 42.82 21.64
CA GLY A 255 15.26 43.34 21.80
C GLY A 255 15.35 44.86 21.59
N ILE A 256 14.73 45.37 20.51
CA ILE A 256 14.65 46.82 20.23
C ILE A 256 13.88 47.52 21.36
N SER A 257 12.75 46.97 21.82
CA SER A 257 11.99 47.53 22.94
C SER A 257 12.83 47.62 24.22
N LYS A 258 13.69 46.61 24.48
CA LYS A 258 14.63 46.64 25.60
C LYS A 258 15.71 47.69 25.44
N LEU A 259 16.21 47.94 24.24
CA LEU A 259 17.22 48.98 23.95
C LEU A 259 16.65 50.39 24.11
N ILE A 260 15.39 50.61 23.72
CA ILE A 260 14.70 51.90 23.85
C ILE A 260 14.31 52.16 25.30
N ASN A 261 13.77 51.14 25.99
CA ASN A 261 13.40 51.19 27.39
C ASN A 261 14.18 50.18 28.20
N MET A 262 15.19 50.63 28.90
CA MET A 262 16.12 49.78 29.67
C MET A 262 15.40 49.00 30.83
N GLU A 263 14.27 49.49 31.31
CA GLU A 263 13.45 48.82 32.33
C GLU A 263 12.51 47.78 31.77
N PHE A 264 12.38 47.65 30.44
CA PHE A 264 11.50 46.68 29.79
C PHE A 264 11.89 45.23 30.18
N PRO A 265 10.99 44.46 30.81
CA PRO A 265 11.30 43.13 31.35
C PRO A 265 11.22 42.07 30.28
N MET A 266 12.11 42.09 29.28
CA MET A 266 12.10 41.26 28.10
C MET A 266 11.95 39.75 28.41
N THR A 267 12.68 39.26 29.42
CA THR A 267 12.71 37.82 29.78
C THR A 267 11.51 37.36 30.57
N ILE A 268 10.73 38.28 31.15
CA ILE A 268 9.48 37.96 31.87
C ILE A 268 8.30 37.86 30.91
N HIS A 269 8.42 38.44 29.71
CA HIS A 269 7.35 38.37 28.71
C HIS A 269 7.19 36.94 28.13
N PRO A 270 5.98 36.37 28.14
CA PRO A 270 5.73 35.05 27.53
C PRO A 270 6.14 34.99 26.06
N SER A 271 6.04 36.13 25.35
CA SER A 271 6.44 36.26 23.93
C SER A 271 7.94 35.99 23.71
N PHE A 272 8.80 36.20 24.71
CA PHE A 272 10.23 35.88 24.63
C PHE A 272 10.43 34.36 24.49
N TYR A 273 9.80 33.58 25.32
CA TYR A 273 9.90 32.12 25.28
C TYR A 273 9.23 31.56 24.03
N PHE A 274 8.11 32.14 23.61
CA PHE A 274 7.47 31.78 22.36
C PHE A 274 8.38 32.03 21.15
N ALA A 275 9.05 33.19 21.12
CA ALA A 275 10.01 33.52 20.06
C ALA A 275 11.17 32.51 19.99
N LEU A 276 11.80 32.20 21.13
CA LEU A 276 12.87 31.20 21.25
C LEU A 276 12.38 29.82 20.78
N THR A 277 11.20 29.40 21.23
CA THR A 277 10.61 28.12 20.84
C THR A 277 10.40 28.06 19.33
N CYS A 278 9.85 29.09 18.71
CA CYS A 278 9.66 29.17 17.26
C CYS A 278 11.00 29.10 16.49
N MET A 279 12.05 29.77 16.98
CA MET A 279 13.38 29.73 16.35
C MET A 279 14.01 28.32 16.47
N ILE A 280 13.91 27.69 17.64
CA ILE A 280 14.45 26.35 17.87
C ILE A 280 13.70 25.33 16.99
N ILE A 281 12.36 25.34 17.04
CA ILE A 281 11.54 24.42 16.23
C ILE A 281 11.80 24.66 14.74
N GLY A 282 11.89 25.93 14.31
CA GLY A 282 12.19 26.29 12.93
C GLY A 282 13.52 25.72 12.45
N SER A 283 14.57 25.86 13.23
CA SER A 283 15.89 25.28 12.94
C SER A 283 15.86 23.75 12.90
N GLN A 284 15.17 23.12 13.84
CA GLN A 284 15.01 21.66 13.90
C GLN A 284 14.25 21.12 12.68
N LEU A 285 13.15 21.77 12.27
CA LEU A 285 12.39 21.39 11.09
C LEU A 285 13.24 21.48 9.81
N PHE A 286 14.01 22.56 9.66
CA PHE A 286 14.91 22.73 8.53
C PHE A 286 15.96 21.64 8.44
N LEU A 287 16.66 21.35 9.55
CA LEU A 287 17.65 20.30 9.65
C LEU A 287 17.04 18.91 9.41
N THR A 288 15.84 18.66 9.97
CA THR A 288 15.10 17.41 9.74
C THR A 288 14.81 17.20 8.26
N GLY A 289 14.39 18.26 7.56
CA GLY A 289 14.16 18.19 6.11
C GLY A 289 15.41 17.80 5.33
N PHE A 290 16.55 18.35 5.69
CA PHE A 290 17.84 18.06 5.06
C PHE A 290 18.28 16.61 5.31
N VAL A 291 18.21 16.15 6.57
CA VAL A 291 18.56 14.77 6.94
C VAL A 291 17.62 13.77 6.26
N ALA A 292 16.31 14.05 6.25
CA ALA A 292 15.33 13.19 5.60
C ALA A 292 15.59 13.06 4.08
N GLU A 293 16.04 14.14 3.43
CA GLU A 293 16.41 14.09 2.01
C GLU A 293 17.66 13.25 1.76
N LEU A 294 18.68 13.35 2.61
CA LEU A 294 19.87 12.51 2.54
C LEU A 294 19.54 11.03 2.73
N ILE A 295 18.71 10.69 3.74
CA ILE A 295 18.26 9.32 3.99
C ILE A 295 17.47 8.79 2.80
N SER A 296 16.55 9.59 2.26
CA SER A 296 15.73 9.18 1.11
C SER A 296 16.57 8.86 -0.12
N ARG A 297 17.66 9.59 -0.34
CA ARG A 297 18.58 9.37 -1.47
C ARG A 297 19.44 8.12 -1.30
N ASN A 298 19.78 7.79 -0.06
CA ASN A 298 20.76 6.73 0.24
C ASN A 298 20.12 5.43 0.77
N ALA A 299 18.82 5.20 0.60
CA ALA A 299 18.13 4.02 1.10
C ALA A 299 18.17 2.85 0.09
N PRO A 300 19.20 1.98 0.09
CA PRO A 300 19.27 0.78 -0.73
C PRO A 300 18.39 -0.33 -0.13
N GLY A 301 17.77 -1.15 -0.97
CA GLY A 301 17.17 -2.42 -0.53
C GLY A 301 15.88 -2.33 0.28
N ARG A 302 15.09 -1.28 0.14
CA ARG A 302 13.82 -1.06 0.85
C ARG A 302 12.85 -2.26 0.77
N ASN A 303 12.83 -2.98 -0.34
CA ASN A 303 11.96 -4.11 -0.62
C ASN A 303 12.70 -5.45 -0.66
N SER A 304 13.71 -5.62 0.17
CA SER A 304 14.41 -6.89 0.33
C SER A 304 13.66 -7.78 1.34
N TYR A 305 13.12 -8.91 0.86
CA TYR A 305 12.41 -9.89 1.68
C TYR A 305 13.13 -11.23 1.66
N LEU A 306 13.22 -11.91 2.82
CA LEU A 306 13.73 -13.27 2.88
C LEU A 306 12.66 -14.24 2.38
N VAL A 307 12.85 -14.74 1.16
CA VAL A 307 12.01 -15.79 0.57
C VAL A 307 12.59 -17.15 1.01
N GLU A 308 11.83 -17.94 1.76
CA GLU A 308 12.26 -19.26 2.21
C GLU A 308 12.16 -20.30 1.11
N LYS A 309 11.05 -20.29 0.35
CA LYS A 309 10.78 -21.28 -0.69
C LYS A 309 10.00 -20.68 -1.86
N ARG A 310 10.26 -21.22 -3.06
CA ARG A 310 9.47 -20.96 -4.27
C ARG A 310 8.97 -22.28 -4.82
N SER A 311 7.71 -22.36 -5.25
CA SER A 311 7.12 -23.53 -5.89
C SER A 311 6.58 -23.17 -7.27
N GLY A 312 6.83 -24.04 -8.28
CA GLY A 312 6.41 -23.81 -9.67
C GLY A 312 7.32 -22.87 -10.47
N TYR A 313 8.46 -22.46 -9.92
CA TYR A 313 9.52 -21.76 -10.64
C TYR A 313 10.60 -22.79 -11.06
N GLY A 314 11.09 -22.74 -12.33
CA GLY A 314 12.12 -23.66 -12.79
C GLY A 314 13.39 -23.60 -11.95
N THR A 315 14.18 -24.68 -11.92
CA THR A 315 15.36 -24.91 -11.07
C THR A 315 16.55 -23.97 -11.32
N GLY A 316 16.38 -22.86 -12.06
CA GLY A 316 17.46 -21.93 -12.47
C GLY A 316 17.74 -20.76 -11.54
N THR A 317 17.04 -20.61 -10.39
CA THR A 317 17.25 -19.47 -9.48
C THR A 317 17.42 -19.95 -8.05
N GLU A 318 18.50 -20.71 -7.78
CA GLU A 318 19.01 -20.77 -6.41
C GLU A 318 19.64 -19.42 -6.05
N GLY A 319 19.04 -18.77 -5.04
CA GLY A 319 19.69 -17.95 -4.07
C GLY A 319 20.59 -16.80 -4.53
N HIS A 320 20.17 -15.96 -5.49
CA HIS A 320 20.74 -14.62 -5.54
C HIS A 320 19.80 -13.66 -4.77
N PRO A 321 20.32 -12.94 -3.77
CA PRO A 321 19.62 -11.76 -3.28
C PRO A 321 19.37 -10.86 -4.48
N ALA A 322 18.13 -10.40 -4.64
CA ALA A 322 17.80 -9.47 -5.70
C ALA A 322 18.83 -8.33 -5.66
N GLU A 323 19.62 -8.18 -6.72
CA GLU A 323 20.48 -7.03 -6.86
C GLU A 323 19.64 -5.77 -6.68
N PRO A 324 20.10 -4.79 -5.92
CA PRO A 324 19.42 -3.51 -5.80
C PRO A 324 19.27 -2.96 -7.22
N ARG A 325 18.03 -2.78 -7.66
CA ARG A 325 17.75 -2.10 -8.93
C ARG A 325 18.28 -0.67 -8.78
N ASN A 326 19.36 -0.35 -9.50
CA ASN A 326 19.93 0.99 -9.64
C ASN A 326 18.88 1.99 -10.15
#